data_94f9b2ca0a7bc1888416c9148c3edbc1
#
_entry.id   94f9b2ca0a7bc1888416c9148c3edbc1
#
_cell.length_a   1.000
_cell.length_b   1.000
_cell.length_c   1.000
_cell.angle_alpha   90.00
_cell.angle_beta   90.00
_cell.angle_gamma   90.00
#
_symmetry.space_group_name_H-M   'P 1'
#
loop_
_entity.id
_entity.type
_entity.pdbx_description
1 polymer ?
#
loop_
_entity_poly.entity_id
_entity_poly.type
_entity_poly.pdbx_seq_one_letter_code
_entity_poly.pdbx_strand_id
1 'polypeptide(L)'
;MRDDVLAQYRYMREVLPFPLALHLGSASDVIKAIRADAVDYLNLGGSMVNFVKTAAIAQAANIPVWHGSGNDLGILERSYLHAASIAPNCLLASDFVGSWTRVDDLITEGFTFTNGYTPVPQTPGLGCELDLDALEKYRVDG
;
A
#
# COMPACT_ATOMS: atom_id res chain seq x y z
N MET A 1 14.49 -2.93 10.71
CA MET A 1 14.47 -4.41 10.88
C MET A 1 15.85 -4.87 11.33
N ARG A 2 15.95 -5.90 12.21
CA ARG A 2 17.23 -6.42 12.74
C ARG A 2 17.84 -7.43 11.77
N ASP A 3 19.17 -7.54 11.75
CA ASP A 3 19.88 -8.40 10.81
C ASP A 3 19.67 -9.89 11.06
N ASP A 4 19.49 -10.30 12.31
CA ASP A 4 19.15 -11.69 12.68
C ASP A 4 17.78 -12.13 12.14
N VAL A 5 16.80 -11.22 12.08
CA VAL A 5 15.49 -11.47 11.49
C VAL A 5 15.60 -11.59 9.97
N LEU A 6 16.37 -10.74 9.33
CA LEU A 6 16.61 -10.83 7.88
C LEU A 6 17.29 -12.13 7.47
N ALA A 7 18.23 -12.62 8.27
CA ALA A 7 18.87 -13.91 8.02
C ALA A 7 17.87 -15.08 8.07
N GLN A 8 16.87 -15.01 8.97
CA GLN A 8 15.78 -16.00 9.03
C GLN A 8 14.89 -15.95 7.79
N TYR A 9 14.51 -14.74 7.33
CA TYR A 9 13.73 -14.59 6.10
C TYR A 9 14.49 -15.07 4.87
N ARG A 10 15.78 -14.80 4.77
CA ARG A 10 16.62 -15.36 3.71
C ARG A 10 16.60 -16.88 3.73
N TYR A 11 16.79 -17.50 4.89
CA TYR A 11 16.72 -18.96 5.03
C TYR A 11 15.34 -19.49 4.62
N MET A 12 14.26 -18.86 5.07
CA MET A 12 12.90 -19.24 4.67
C MET A 12 12.72 -19.18 3.15
N ARG A 13 13.23 -18.13 2.51
CA ARG A 13 13.17 -17.97 1.06
C ARG A 13 13.91 -19.08 0.31
N GLU A 14 15.01 -19.56 0.87
CA GLU A 14 15.81 -20.68 0.28
C GLU A 14 15.11 -22.04 0.40
N VAL A 15 14.31 -22.26 1.46
CA VAL A 15 13.73 -23.60 1.76
C VAL A 15 12.26 -23.72 1.42
N LEU A 16 11.51 -22.62 1.28
CA LEU A 16 10.09 -22.66 0.99
C LEU A 16 9.84 -22.86 -0.52
N PRO A 17 8.85 -23.66 -0.92
CA PRO A 17 8.52 -23.91 -2.33
C PRO A 17 7.67 -22.78 -2.97
N PHE A 18 7.57 -21.61 -2.33
CA PHE A 18 6.78 -20.48 -2.79
C PHE A 18 7.48 -19.17 -2.44
N PRO A 19 7.22 -18.08 -3.18
CA PRO A 19 7.87 -16.80 -2.96
C PRO A 19 7.45 -16.17 -1.62
N LEU A 20 8.37 -15.39 -1.05
CA LEU A 20 8.21 -14.73 0.24
C LEU A 20 7.97 -13.24 0.07
N ALA A 21 6.93 -12.73 0.71
CA ALA A 21 6.62 -11.31 0.77
C ALA A 21 6.84 -10.73 2.17
N LEU A 22 7.38 -9.51 2.23
CA LEU A 22 7.53 -8.76 3.47
C LEU A 22 6.70 -7.48 3.43
N HIS A 23 6.03 -7.16 4.55
CA HIS A 23 5.39 -5.87 4.75
C HIS A 23 6.40 -4.87 5.33
N LEU A 24 6.74 -3.81 4.58
CA LEU A 24 7.72 -2.81 4.97
C LEU A 24 7.20 -1.40 4.73
N GLY A 25 7.45 -0.50 5.70
CA GLY A 25 7.01 0.90 5.64
C GLY A 25 8.16 1.92 5.51
N SER A 26 9.43 1.49 5.52
CA SER A 26 10.55 2.44 5.45
C SER A 26 11.55 2.09 4.35
N ALA A 27 12.10 3.12 3.71
CA ALA A 27 13.14 2.95 2.69
C ALA A 27 14.39 2.24 3.24
N SER A 28 14.74 2.49 4.49
CA SER A 28 15.87 1.83 5.15
C SER A 28 15.66 0.33 5.28
N ASP A 29 14.45 -0.11 5.68
CA ASP A 29 14.15 -1.53 5.82
C ASP A 29 14.03 -2.23 4.45
N VAL A 30 13.50 -1.55 3.44
CA VAL A 30 13.49 -2.05 2.06
C VAL A 30 14.91 -2.31 1.56
N ILE A 31 15.83 -1.36 1.74
CA ILE A 31 17.26 -1.54 1.35
C ILE A 31 17.90 -2.70 2.11
N LYS A 32 17.63 -2.84 3.41
CA LYS A 32 18.19 -3.94 4.22
C LYS A 32 17.64 -5.29 3.75
N ALA A 33 16.35 -5.41 3.49
CA ALA A 33 15.74 -6.65 2.99
C ALA A 33 16.31 -7.08 1.63
N ILE A 34 16.48 -6.11 0.72
CA ILE A 34 17.10 -6.35 -0.59
C ILE A 34 18.55 -6.82 -0.44
N ARG A 35 19.37 -6.11 0.36
CA ARG A 35 20.78 -6.48 0.58
C ARG A 35 20.94 -7.84 1.24
N ALA A 36 20.01 -8.23 2.10
CA ALA A 36 20.02 -9.52 2.76
C ALA A 36 19.49 -10.66 1.88
N ASP A 37 19.03 -10.36 0.68
CA ASP A 37 18.35 -11.34 -0.21
C ASP A 37 17.19 -12.06 0.49
N ALA A 38 16.38 -11.30 1.25
CA ALA A 38 15.40 -11.81 2.19
C ALA A 38 13.97 -11.79 1.67
N VAL A 39 13.73 -11.42 0.39
CA VAL A 39 12.38 -11.12 -0.10
C VAL A 39 12.26 -11.35 -1.61
N ASP A 40 11.09 -11.84 -2.04
CA ASP A 40 10.69 -11.94 -3.46
C ASP A 40 9.71 -10.84 -3.85
N TYR A 41 8.84 -10.42 -2.92
CA TYR A 41 7.82 -9.40 -3.10
C TYR A 41 7.77 -8.47 -1.90
N LEU A 42 7.32 -7.23 -2.10
CA LEU A 42 7.12 -6.27 -1.02
C LEU A 42 5.67 -5.76 -0.98
N ASN A 43 5.06 -5.88 0.19
CA ASN A 43 3.89 -5.13 0.58
C ASN A 43 4.38 -3.81 1.18
N LEU A 44 4.15 -2.69 0.51
CA LEU A 44 4.65 -1.38 0.92
C LEU A 44 3.51 -0.50 1.45
N GLY A 45 3.70 0.02 2.65
CA GLY A 45 2.74 0.91 3.30
C GLY A 45 3.25 2.35 3.41
N GLY A 46 2.42 3.17 4.08
CA GLY A 46 2.73 4.55 4.39
C GLY A 46 2.13 5.57 3.42
N SER A 47 2.55 6.83 3.51
CA SER A 47 2.03 7.90 2.67
C SER A 47 2.33 7.67 1.18
N MET A 48 1.58 8.37 0.30
CA MET A 48 1.80 8.38 -1.15
C MET A 48 3.28 8.59 -1.52
N VAL A 49 3.93 9.59 -0.93
CA VAL A 49 5.35 9.91 -1.20
C VAL A 49 6.27 8.79 -0.73
N ASN A 50 5.99 8.19 0.43
CA ASN A 50 6.78 7.08 0.95
C ASN A 50 6.65 5.84 0.08
N PHE A 51 5.43 5.50 -0.35
CA PHE A 51 5.18 4.37 -1.25
C PHE A 51 5.95 4.53 -2.56
N VAL A 52 5.81 5.66 -3.26
CA VAL A 52 6.51 5.92 -4.53
C VAL A 52 8.02 5.79 -4.37
N LYS A 53 8.59 6.33 -3.29
CA LYS A 53 10.02 6.25 -2.99
C LYS A 53 10.48 4.81 -2.74
N THR A 54 9.76 4.05 -1.93
CA THR A 54 10.11 2.66 -1.61
C THR A 54 9.88 1.72 -2.78
N ALA A 55 8.83 1.94 -3.58
CA ALA A 55 8.58 1.21 -4.82
C ALA A 55 9.70 1.43 -5.85
N ALA A 56 10.21 2.66 -5.99
CA ALA A 56 11.33 2.95 -6.88
C ALA A 56 12.63 2.24 -6.45
N ILE A 57 12.88 2.13 -5.13
CA ILE A 57 14.02 1.34 -4.61
C ILE A 57 13.85 -0.14 -4.96
N ALA A 58 12.66 -0.70 -4.74
CA ALA A 58 12.35 -2.09 -5.07
C ALA A 58 12.44 -2.34 -6.58
N GLN A 59 11.98 -1.40 -7.41
CA GLN A 59 12.07 -1.45 -8.86
C GLN A 59 13.51 -1.57 -9.35
N ALA A 60 14.42 -0.79 -8.76
CA ALA A 60 15.84 -0.86 -9.09
C ALA A 60 16.47 -2.23 -8.79
N ALA A 61 15.86 -3.02 -7.90
CA ALA A 61 16.24 -4.39 -7.58
C ALA A 61 15.38 -5.45 -8.31
N ASN A 62 14.52 -5.06 -9.24
CA ASN A 62 13.56 -5.92 -9.95
C ASN A 62 12.58 -6.68 -9.01
N ILE A 63 12.21 -6.08 -7.88
CA ILE A 63 11.27 -6.66 -6.93
C ILE A 63 9.87 -6.08 -7.18
N PRO A 64 8.87 -6.92 -7.50
CA PRO A 64 7.49 -6.50 -7.58
C PRO A 64 6.93 -6.08 -6.23
N VAL A 65 5.99 -5.13 -6.26
CA VAL A 65 5.36 -4.60 -5.05
C VAL A 65 3.85 -4.54 -5.19
N TRP A 66 3.16 -4.35 -4.06
CA TRP A 66 1.78 -3.84 -4.01
C TRP A 66 1.63 -2.86 -2.86
N HIS A 67 0.59 -2.04 -2.91
CA HIS A 67 0.28 -1.11 -1.84
C HIS A 67 -0.48 -1.84 -0.73
N GLY A 68 0.13 -1.89 0.46
CA GLY A 68 -0.54 -2.33 1.67
C GLY A 68 -1.38 -1.21 2.25
N SER A 69 -2.59 -1.53 2.69
CA SER A 69 -3.46 -0.61 3.40
C SER A 69 -3.77 -1.12 4.81
N GLY A 70 -4.18 -0.21 5.68
CA GLY A 70 -4.79 -0.53 6.98
C GLY A 70 -6.31 -0.35 6.89
N ASN A 71 -6.93 0.06 8.00
CA ASN A 71 -8.32 0.51 8.01
C ASN A 71 -8.40 2.01 7.69
N ASP A 72 -7.83 2.37 6.56
CA ASP A 72 -7.68 3.76 6.14
C ASP A 72 -9.02 4.32 5.62
N LEU A 73 -9.25 5.63 5.78
CA LEU A 73 -10.44 6.30 5.26
C LEU A 73 -10.26 6.70 3.79
N GLY A 74 -11.37 7.05 3.13
CA GLY A 74 -11.46 7.27 1.70
C GLY A 74 -10.41 8.20 1.10
N ILE A 75 -10.09 9.33 1.75
CA ILE A 75 -9.04 10.26 1.29
C ILE A 75 -7.67 9.56 1.19
N LEU A 76 -7.31 8.79 2.21
CA LEU A 76 -6.02 8.11 2.25
C LEU A 76 -5.97 6.99 1.20
N GLU A 77 -7.01 6.19 1.07
CA GLU A 77 -7.09 5.15 0.03
C GLU A 77 -7.08 5.73 -1.39
N ARG A 78 -7.71 6.91 -1.63
CA ARG A 78 -7.57 7.63 -2.92
C ARG A 78 -6.10 7.98 -3.20
N SER A 79 -5.37 8.42 -2.19
CA SER A 79 -3.94 8.71 -2.35
C SER A 79 -3.11 7.46 -2.70
N TYR A 80 -3.46 6.31 -2.14
CA TYR A 80 -2.83 5.02 -2.45
C TYR A 80 -3.08 4.59 -3.88
N LEU A 81 -4.31 4.78 -4.38
CA LEU A 81 -4.66 4.45 -5.76
C LEU A 81 -3.80 5.24 -6.75
N HIS A 82 -3.63 6.55 -6.53
CA HIS A 82 -2.75 7.38 -7.35
C HIS A 82 -1.28 6.93 -7.24
N ALA A 83 -0.80 6.66 -6.04
CA ALA A 83 0.58 6.21 -5.82
C ALA A 83 0.87 4.86 -6.51
N ALA A 84 -0.04 3.90 -6.38
CA ALA A 84 0.08 2.58 -7.01
C ALA A 84 0.07 2.68 -8.55
N SER A 85 -0.76 3.56 -9.11
CA SER A 85 -0.90 3.71 -10.56
C SER A 85 0.35 4.21 -11.29
N ILE A 86 1.24 4.91 -10.58
CA ILE A 86 2.48 5.45 -11.15
C ILE A 86 3.72 4.59 -10.86
N ALA A 87 3.59 3.52 -10.08
CA ALA A 87 4.68 2.61 -9.75
C ALA A 87 4.73 1.44 -10.75
N PRO A 88 5.69 1.39 -11.69
CA PRO A 88 5.69 0.39 -12.77
C PRO A 88 5.85 -1.05 -12.29
N ASN A 89 6.41 -1.25 -11.10
CA ASN A 89 6.58 -2.55 -10.45
C ASN A 89 5.45 -2.89 -9.45
N CYS A 90 4.40 -2.07 -9.36
CA CYS A 90 3.18 -2.39 -8.61
C CYS A 90 2.30 -3.33 -9.45
N LEU A 91 2.67 -4.63 -9.45
CA LEU A 91 2.11 -5.63 -10.36
C LEU A 91 1.09 -6.55 -9.68
N LEU A 92 1.00 -6.51 -8.36
CA LEU A 92 0.08 -7.33 -7.57
C LEU A 92 -1.11 -6.49 -7.10
N ALA A 93 -2.23 -7.18 -6.84
CA ALA A 93 -3.41 -6.51 -6.29
C ALA A 93 -3.12 -5.89 -4.91
N SER A 94 -3.52 -4.65 -4.72
CA SER A 94 -3.35 -3.92 -3.47
C SER A 94 -4.44 -4.25 -2.46
N ASP A 95 -4.14 -4.09 -1.16
CA ASP A 95 -5.06 -4.45 -0.06
C ASP A 95 -6.00 -3.29 0.26
N PHE A 96 -6.91 -2.92 -0.63
CA PHE A 96 -7.95 -1.93 -0.34
C PHE A 96 -9.10 -2.58 0.44
N VAL A 97 -8.92 -2.75 1.74
CA VAL A 97 -9.88 -3.45 2.59
C VAL A 97 -10.86 -2.53 3.32
N GLY A 98 -10.65 -1.23 3.26
CA GLY A 98 -11.41 -0.24 4.03
C GLY A 98 -12.92 -0.32 3.82
N SER A 99 -13.39 -0.43 2.58
CA SER A 99 -14.82 -0.52 2.24
C SER A 99 -15.53 -1.75 2.86
N TRP A 100 -14.79 -2.75 3.33
CA TRP A 100 -15.34 -3.93 3.99
C TRP A 100 -15.26 -3.87 5.52
N THR A 101 -14.43 -2.96 6.05
CA THR A 101 -14.09 -2.90 7.48
C THR A 101 -14.62 -1.67 8.17
N ARG A 102 -15.16 -0.69 7.43
CA ARG A 102 -15.70 0.55 7.96
C ARG A 102 -17.11 0.82 7.46
N VAL A 103 -17.85 1.64 8.21
CA VAL A 103 -19.24 2.00 7.92
C VAL A 103 -19.33 3.15 6.91
N ASP A 104 -18.29 4.00 6.86
CA ASP A 104 -18.29 5.23 6.07
C ASP A 104 -16.88 5.58 5.60
N ASP A 105 -16.77 6.12 4.41
CA ASP A 105 -15.51 6.54 3.79
C ASP A 105 -15.17 8.00 4.04
N LEU A 106 -16.11 8.79 4.56
CA LEU A 106 -16.05 10.24 4.75
C LEU A 106 -15.74 11.02 3.46
N ILE A 107 -16.07 10.45 2.31
CA ILE A 107 -15.97 11.07 0.99
C ILE A 107 -17.29 10.92 0.25
N THR A 108 -17.64 11.92 -0.59
CA THR A 108 -18.93 11.95 -1.32
C THR A 108 -19.04 10.84 -2.36
N GLU A 109 -17.92 10.42 -2.93
CA GLU A 109 -17.86 9.38 -3.96
C GLU A 109 -16.98 8.23 -3.48
N GLY A 110 -17.58 7.12 -3.09
CA GLY A 110 -16.90 5.89 -2.70
C GLY A 110 -16.17 5.21 -3.86
N PHE A 111 -15.49 4.12 -3.54
CA PHE A 111 -14.81 3.30 -4.56
C PHE A 111 -15.80 2.39 -5.29
N THR A 112 -15.65 2.31 -6.61
CA THR A 112 -16.38 1.34 -7.43
C THR A 112 -15.42 0.28 -7.94
N PHE A 113 -15.69 -0.97 -7.61
CA PHE A 113 -14.88 -2.10 -8.07
C PHE A 113 -15.61 -2.90 -9.13
N THR A 114 -14.92 -3.17 -10.25
CA THR A 114 -15.43 -4.02 -11.32
C THR A 114 -14.38 -5.08 -11.64
N ASN A 115 -14.71 -6.34 -11.45
CA ASN A 115 -13.78 -7.47 -11.65
C ASN A 115 -12.44 -7.32 -10.90
N GLY A 116 -12.45 -6.77 -9.70
CA GLY A 116 -11.26 -6.54 -8.89
C GLY A 116 -10.44 -5.27 -9.24
N TYR A 117 -10.95 -4.44 -10.14
CA TYR A 117 -10.31 -3.18 -10.54
C TYR A 117 -11.13 -1.97 -10.10
N THR A 118 -10.45 -0.90 -9.78
CA THR A 118 -11.05 0.43 -9.56
C THR A 118 -10.34 1.45 -10.44
N PRO A 119 -11.08 2.39 -11.07
CA PRO A 119 -10.46 3.39 -11.93
C PRO A 119 -9.69 4.42 -11.09
N VAL A 120 -8.55 4.88 -11.61
CA VAL A 120 -7.86 6.05 -11.07
C VAL A 120 -8.62 7.30 -11.50
N PRO A 121 -9.07 8.18 -10.60
CA PRO A 121 -9.75 9.41 -10.96
C PRO A 121 -8.91 10.29 -11.87
N GLN A 122 -9.58 10.94 -12.83
CA GLN A 122 -8.95 11.86 -13.79
C GLN A 122 -9.28 13.33 -13.50
N THR A 123 -10.03 13.60 -12.43
CA THR A 123 -10.35 14.96 -11.96
C THR A 123 -9.19 15.53 -11.13
N PRO A 124 -9.08 16.86 -10.99
CA PRO A 124 -8.03 17.49 -10.18
C PRO A 124 -7.98 16.99 -8.74
N GLY A 125 -6.80 17.02 -8.14
CA GLY A 125 -6.57 16.55 -6.77
C GLY A 125 -6.59 15.04 -6.66
N LEU A 126 -7.18 14.50 -5.60
CA LEU A 126 -7.33 13.05 -5.38
C LEU A 126 -8.58 12.48 -6.07
N GLY A 127 -9.39 13.34 -6.71
CA GLY A 127 -10.62 12.94 -7.38
C GLY A 127 -11.71 12.50 -6.39
N CYS A 128 -11.77 13.14 -5.24
CA CYS A 128 -12.86 12.99 -4.26
C CYS A 128 -13.00 14.28 -3.43
N GLU A 129 -14.18 14.48 -2.88
CA GLU A 129 -14.50 15.55 -1.94
C GLU A 129 -14.83 14.96 -0.57
N LEU A 130 -14.59 15.72 0.51
CA LEU A 130 -15.00 15.32 1.85
C LEU A 130 -16.53 15.36 1.94
N ASP A 131 -17.12 14.33 2.55
CA ASP A 131 -18.50 14.35 3.01
C ASP A 131 -18.56 15.06 4.37
N LEU A 132 -18.95 16.33 4.36
CA LEU A 132 -18.99 17.16 5.55
C LEU A 132 -20.08 16.72 6.54
N ASP A 133 -21.19 16.17 6.05
CA ASP A 133 -22.27 15.67 6.90
C ASP A 133 -21.83 14.38 7.62
N ALA A 134 -21.17 13.47 6.90
CA ALA A 134 -20.59 12.28 7.49
C ALA A 134 -19.49 12.64 8.49
N LEU A 135 -18.62 13.62 8.17
CA LEU A 135 -17.58 14.08 9.07
C LEU A 135 -18.15 14.63 10.38
N GLU A 136 -19.20 15.46 10.33
CA GLU A 136 -19.86 15.99 11.52
C GLU A 136 -20.56 14.88 12.33
N LYS A 137 -21.19 13.92 11.65
CA LYS A 137 -21.86 12.76 12.29
C LYS A 137 -20.89 11.92 13.14
N TYR A 138 -19.64 11.74 12.68
CA TYR A 138 -18.64 10.91 13.37
C TYR A 138 -17.66 11.73 14.19
N ARG A 139 -17.85 13.03 14.27
CA ARG A 139 -17.04 13.90 15.10
C ARG A 139 -17.16 13.50 16.57
N VAL A 140 -16.04 13.35 17.24
CA VAL A 140 -15.97 13.18 18.68
C VAL A 140 -15.56 14.51 19.29
N ASP A 141 -16.39 15.02 20.19
CA ASP A 141 -16.03 16.19 20.99
C ASP A 141 -14.94 15.76 21.98
N GLY A 142 -13.78 16.46 21.91
CA GLY A 142 -12.63 16.21 22.76
C GLY A 142 -12.77 16.86 24.15
#